data_7be1cdae8fc19b821bb5e2f390f9dadf
#
_entry.id   7be1cdae8fc19b821bb5e2f390f9dadf
#
_cell.length_a   1.000
_cell.length_b   1.000
_cell.length_c   1.000
_cell.angle_alpha   90.00
_cell.angle_beta   90.00
_cell.angle_gamma   90.00
#
_symmetry.space_group_name_H-M   'P 1'
#
loop_
_entity.id
_entity.type
_entity.pdbx_description
1 polymer ?
#
loop_
_entity_poly.entity_id
_entity_poly.type
_entity_poly.pdbx_seq_one_letter_code
_entity_poly.pdbx_strand_id
1 'polypeptide(L)'
;MTGKPARVLIIAGSDSSGGAGLQADIKTADAFGCYAMTVVTAVTVQNTVGVTGIHHIPPDLVRDQIVACLSDIGADAIKTGMLGTAAIAKIVAATLAKHARGIPLVVDPVMVSTSGARLLDDDAEEVIKARLLPMAALVTPNIPETKRLTGLRSTRRADIASAAVRLREMGAKAALIKGGHSTRSTIDDVLVWESGEEVFAYPRIKTRHTHGTGCTLATAIACGLAQGMSLPLAVGRAREYVQRAIETAPGFGKGHGPLNHAVSAN
;
A
#
# COMPACT_ATOMS: atom_id res chain seq x y z
N MET A 1 18.35 7.98 19.24
CA MET A 1 16.89 7.92 19.48
C MET A 1 16.66 6.94 20.63
N THR A 2 16.22 7.42 21.80
CA THR A 2 16.09 6.64 23.05
C THR A 2 14.65 6.16 23.31
N GLY A 3 13.76 6.27 22.34
CA GLY A 3 12.36 5.84 22.44
C GLY A 3 12.13 4.47 21.80
N LYS A 4 11.04 3.81 22.19
CA LYS A 4 10.59 2.57 21.52
C LYS A 4 10.27 2.86 20.04
N PRO A 5 10.61 1.94 19.09
CA PRO A 5 10.24 2.10 17.68
C PRO A 5 8.71 2.15 17.51
N ALA A 6 8.23 2.97 16.59
CA ALA A 6 6.82 2.96 16.19
C ALA A 6 6.44 1.61 15.58
N ARG A 7 5.21 1.13 15.84
CA ARG A 7 4.74 -0.21 15.49
C ARG A 7 3.78 -0.14 14.31
N VAL A 8 4.07 -0.90 13.27
CA VAL A 8 3.23 -0.96 12.07
C VAL A 8 2.72 -2.38 11.88
N LEU A 9 1.40 -2.56 11.85
CA LEU A 9 0.78 -3.84 11.49
C LEU A 9 0.52 -3.87 9.98
N ILE A 10 1.09 -4.86 9.30
CA ILE A 10 1.02 -5.03 7.85
C ILE A 10 0.17 -6.26 7.53
N ILE A 11 -0.91 -6.08 6.77
CA ILE A 11 -1.84 -7.15 6.39
C ILE A 11 -1.77 -7.30 4.88
N ALA A 12 -1.06 -8.32 4.38
CA ALA A 12 -0.82 -8.48 2.94
C ALA A 12 -0.43 -9.90 2.56
N GLY A 13 -0.32 -10.16 1.26
CA GLY A 13 0.24 -11.39 0.71
C GLY A 13 1.76 -11.43 0.80
N SER A 14 2.31 -12.64 0.86
CA SER A 14 3.74 -12.92 0.85
C SER A 14 4.23 -13.09 -0.59
N ASP A 15 5.26 -12.33 -0.99
CA ASP A 15 5.97 -12.46 -2.28
C ASP A 15 7.26 -13.24 -2.08
N SER A 16 7.31 -14.48 -2.62
CA SER A 16 8.49 -15.35 -2.52
C SER A 16 9.76 -14.76 -3.14
N SER A 17 9.64 -13.84 -4.10
CA SER A 17 10.79 -13.14 -4.69
C SER A 17 11.35 -12.02 -3.82
N GLY A 18 10.64 -11.61 -2.78
CA GLY A 18 11.09 -10.61 -1.83
C GLY A 18 11.00 -9.16 -2.32
N GLY A 19 10.40 -8.90 -3.48
CA GLY A 19 10.35 -7.58 -4.11
C GLY A 19 9.09 -6.77 -3.81
N ALA A 20 8.00 -7.44 -3.41
CA ALA A 20 6.71 -6.82 -3.07
C ALA A 20 6.10 -7.48 -1.83
N GLY A 21 4.81 -7.23 -1.57
CA GLY A 21 4.06 -7.82 -0.47
C GLY A 21 4.74 -7.62 0.88
N LEU A 22 4.52 -8.56 1.79
CA LEU A 22 5.07 -8.50 3.16
C LEU A 22 6.58 -8.30 3.19
N GLN A 23 7.32 -8.88 2.26
CA GLN A 23 8.77 -8.79 2.24
C GLN A 23 9.27 -7.37 1.93
N ALA A 24 8.66 -6.70 0.97
CA ALA A 24 8.94 -5.28 0.70
C ALA A 24 8.50 -4.39 1.86
N ASP A 25 7.36 -4.71 2.46
CA ASP A 25 6.78 -3.97 3.58
C ASP A 25 7.69 -4.05 4.82
N ILE A 26 8.17 -5.23 5.19
CA ILE A 26 9.10 -5.42 6.32
C ILE A 26 10.40 -4.65 6.09
N LYS A 27 11.02 -4.79 4.90
CA LYS A 27 12.25 -4.06 4.55
C LYS A 27 12.06 -2.55 4.61
N THR A 28 10.88 -2.07 4.15
CA THR A 28 10.53 -0.64 4.20
C THR A 28 10.37 -0.18 5.64
N ALA A 29 9.64 -0.91 6.47
CA ALA A 29 9.46 -0.56 7.87
C ALA A 29 10.78 -0.53 8.64
N ASP A 30 11.68 -1.49 8.38
CA ASP A 30 13.03 -1.52 8.95
C ASP A 30 13.85 -0.28 8.53
N ALA A 31 13.85 0.08 7.24
CA ALA A 31 14.50 1.29 6.73
C ALA A 31 13.98 2.58 7.38
N PHE A 32 12.72 2.61 7.80
CA PHE A 32 12.10 3.73 8.52
C PHE A 32 12.27 3.65 10.04
N GLY A 33 12.98 2.64 10.56
CA GLY A 33 13.19 2.44 12.00
C GLY A 33 11.89 2.07 12.74
N CYS A 34 10.93 1.45 12.08
CA CYS A 34 9.67 0.97 12.66
C CYS A 34 9.73 -0.53 12.96
N TYR A 35 9.00 -0.96 13.97
CA TYR A 35 8.78 -2.38 14.25
C TYR A 35 7.62 -2.91 13.40
N ALA A 36 7.90 -3.84 12.49
CA ALA A 36 6.90 -4.44 11.61
C ALA A 36 6.31 -5.70 12.21
N MET A 37 4.99 -5.75 12.35
CA MET A 37 4.22 -6.98 12.57
C MET A 37 3.50 -7.35 11.29
N THR A 38 3.33 -8.64 11.01
CA THR A 38 2.75 -9.11 9.75
C THR A 38 1.57 -10.04 9.96
N VAL A 39 0.58 -9.89 9.08
CA VAL A 39 -0.56 -10.79 8.91
C VAL A 39 -0.54 -11.29 7.47
N VAL A 40 -0.33 -12.58 7.30
CA VAL A 40 -0.27 -13.22 5.98
C VAL A 40 -1.68 -13.49 5.48
N THR A 41 -2.05 -12.92 4.33
CA THR A 41 -3.34 -13.16 3.67
C THR A 41 -3.27 -14.25 2.60
N ALA A 42 -2.12 -14.36 1.94
CA ALA A 42 -1.82 -15.37 0.94
C ALA A 42 -0.32 -15.62 0.82
N VAL A 43 0.05 -16.80 0.36
CA VAL A 43 1.41 -17.11 -0.10
C VAL A 43 1.40 -17.19 -1.61
N THR A 44 2.32 -16.51 -2.29
CA THR A 44 2.44 -16.56 -3.75
C THR A 44 3.68 -17.33 -4.19
N VAL A 45 3.55 -18.04 -5.31
CA VAL A 45 4.69 -18.52 -6.09
C VAL A 45 4.98 -17.45 -7.13
N GLN A 46 5.90 -16.56 -6.82
CA GLN A 46 6.13 -15.33 -7.58
C GLN A 46 7.63 -15.07 -7.76
N ASN A 47 7.96 -14.52 -8.92
CA ASN A 47 9.29 -14.01 -9.25
C ASN A 47 9.17 -12.73 -10.11
N THR A 48 10.29 -12.23 -10.64
CA THR A 48 10.30 -11.00 -11.44
C THR A 48 9.54 -11.10 -12.77
N VAL A 49 9.26 -12.31 -13.24
CA VAL A 49 8.57 -12.58 -14.52
C VAL A 49 7.06 -12.67 -14.32
N GLY A 50 6.58 -13.22 -13.19
CA GLY A 50 5.15 -13.36 -12.94
C GLY A 50 4.79 -14.10 -11.66
N VAL A 51 3.48 -14.28 -11.49
CA VAL A 51 2.86 -15.07 -10.42
C VAL A 51 2.32 -16.36 -11.05
N THR A 52 2.79 -17.52 -10.58
CA THR A 52 2.41 -18.84 -11.09
C THR A 52 1.52 -19.63 -10.12
N GLY A 53 1.39 -19.17 -8.88
CA GLY A 53 0.53 -19.80 -7.88
C GLY A 53 0.18 -18.84 -6.75
N ILE A 54 -1.03 -19.01 -6.20
CA ILE A 54 -1.51 -18.26 -5.02
C ILE A 54 -2.23 -19.25 -4.12
N HIS A 55 -1.84 -19.27 -2.84
CA HIS A 55 -2.55 -20.00 -1.81
C HIS A 55 -3.06 -19.02 -0.76
N HIS A 56 -4.37 -18.89 -0.64
CA HIS A 56 -5.01 -18.00 0.35
C HIS A 56 -4.98 -18.64 1.73
N ILE A 57 -4.66 -17.84 2.74
CA ILE A 57 -4.72 -18.26 4.14
C ILE A 57 -6.20 -18.31 4.58
N PRO A 58 -6.61 -19.31 5.36
CA PRO A 58 -7.97 -19.39 5.90
C PRO A 58 -8.37 -18.09 6.61
N PRO A 59 -9.57 -17.52 6.34
CA PRO A 59 -9.99 -16.24 6.91
C PRO A 59 -9.92 -16.18 8.44
N ASP A 60 -10.26 -17.27 9.13
CA ASP A 60 -10.17 -17.33 10.59
C ASP A 60 -8.73 -17.19 11.08
N LEU A 61 -7.77 -17.81 10.39
CA LEU A 61 -6.36 -17.67 10.73
C LEU A 61 -5.85 -16.24 10.46
N VAL A 62 -6.35 -15.57 9.42
CA VAL A 62 -6.06 -14.15 9.18
C VAL A 62 -6.58 -13.28 10.34
N ARG A 63 -7.82 -13.52 10.80
CA ARG A 63 -8.38 -12.85 11.98
C ARG A 63 -7.48 -13.05 13.21
N ASP A 64 -7.11 -14.29 13.49
CA ASP A 64 -6.40 -14.66 14.71
C ASP A 64 -4.98 -14.04 14.73
N GLN A 65 -4.30 -13.93 13.58
CA GLN A 65 -3.05 -13.18 13.46
C GLN A 65 -3.23 -11.69 13.81
N ILE A 66 -4.30 -11.03 13.30
CA ILE A 66 -4.59 -9.62 13.61
C ILE A 66 -4.81 -9.46 15.12
N VAL A 67 -5.65 -10.31 15.70
CA VAL A 67 -5.99 -10.25 17.13
C VAL A 67 -4.74 -10.49 17.99
N ALA A 68 -3.93 -11.49 17.68
CA ALA A 68 -2.70 -11.78 18.39
C ALA A 68 -1.74 -10.56 18.43
N CYS A 69 -1.50 -9.92 17.27
CA CYS A 69 -0.64 -8.75 17.21
C CYS A 69 -1.22 -7.55 17.98
N LEU A 70 -2.50 -7.25 17.78
CA LEU A 70 -3.12 -6.05 18.38
C LEU A 70 -3.34 -6.18 19.88
N SER A 71 -3.63 -7.38 20.40
CA SER A 71 -3.92 -7.59 21.81
C SER A 71 -2.68 -7.60 22.71
N ASP A 72 -1.51 -7.94 22.16
CA ASP A 72 -0.25 -8.05 22.90
C ASP A 72 0.68 -6.86 22.66
N ILE A 73 1.03 -6.64 21.38
CA ILE A 73 2.01 -5.60 21.00
C ILE A 73 1.33 -4.26 20.74
N GLY A 74 0.13 -4.28 20.14
CA GLY A 74 -0.56 -3.09 19.65
C GLY A 74 0.06 -2.56 18.35
N ALA A 75 -0.53 -1.50 17.75
CA ALA A 75 -0.01 -0.85 16.56
C ALA A 75 -0.23 0.66 16.61
N ASP A 76 0.68 1.43 16.03
CA ASP A 76 0.60 2.89 15.91
C ASP A 76 0.10 3.30 14.51
N ALA A 77 0.22 2.40 13.51
CA ALA A 77 -0.45 2.47 12.21
C ALA A 77 -0.67 1.06 11.66
N ILE A 78 -1.61 0.95 10.72
CA ILE A 78 -1.93 -0.30 10.01
C ILE A 78 -1.85 -0.04 8.51
N LYS A 79 -1.31 -1.00 7.76
CA LYS A 79 -1.34 -1.00 6.29
C LYS A 79 -1.98 -2.28 5.79
N THR A 80 -2.93 -2.16 4.85
CA THR A 80 -3.41 -3.31 4.07
C THR A 80 -2.86 -3.26 2.65
N GLY A 81 -2.48 -4.43 2.13
CA GLY A 81 -2.10 -4.64 0.73
C GLY A 81 -3.01 -5.65 0.06
N MET A 82 -2.44 -6.68 -0.60
CA MET A 82 -3.21 -7.74 -1.25
C MET A 82 -4.06 -8.52 -0.24
N LEU A 83 -5.38 -8.50 -0.40
CA LEU A 83 -6.33 -9.26 0.41
C LEU A 83 -6.89 -10.50 -0.31
N GLY A 84 -6.81 -10.53 -1.64
CA GLY A 84 -7.17 -11.67 -2.48
C GLY A 84 -8.67 -11.87 -2.62
N THR A 85 -9.33 -12.39 -1.61
CA THR A 85 -10.74 -12.82 -1.66
C THR A 85 -11.68 -11.95 -0.83
N ALA A 86 -12.97 -11.97 -1.17
CA ALA A 86 -14.02 -11.29 -0.41
C ALA A 86 -14.10 -11.79 1.04
N ALA A 87 -13.86 -13.07 1.30
CA ALA A 87 -13.88 -13.63 2.64
C ALA A 87 -12.77 -13.05 3.53
N ILE A 88 -11.55 -12.94 3.00
CA ILE A 88 -10.43 -12.32 3.70
C ILE A 88 -10.68 -10.82 3.90
N ALA A 89 -11.13 -10.10 2.86
CA ALA A 89 -11.42 -8.67 2.98
C ALA A 89 -12.51 -8.38 4.03
N LYS A 90 -13.57 -9.22 4.09
CA LYS A 90 -14.64 -9.11 5.10
C LYS A 90 -14.12 -9.31 6.50
N ILE A 91 -13.32 -10.36 6.73
CA ILE A 91 -12.82 -10.67 8.08
C ILE A 91 -11.79 -9.63 8.55
N VAL A 92 -10.93 -9.15 7.66
CA VAL A 92 -9.99 -8.05 7.95
C VAL A 92 -10.76 -6.80 8.37
N ALA A 93 -11.73 -6.34 7.57
CA ALA A 93 -12.53 -5.16 7.88
C ALA A 93 -13.27 -5.29 9.22
N ALA A 94 -13.92 -6.43 9.47
CA ALA A 94 -14.65 -6.67 10.71
C ALA A 94 -13.72 -6.70 11.93
N THR A 95 -12.54 -7.32 11.80
CA THR A 95 -11.57 -7.42 12.89
C THR A 95 -10.96 -6.06 13.22
N LEU A 96 -10.59 -5.27 12.18
CA LEU A 96 -10.07 -3.92 12.38
C LEU A 96 -11.11 -2.98 12.99
N ALA A 97 -12.37 -3.05 12.55
CA ALA A 97 -13.46 -2.26 13.14
C ALA A 97 -13.64 -2.51 14.64
N LYS A 98 -13.37 -3.74 15.09
CA LYS A 98 -13.49 -4.13 16.49
C LYS A 98 -12.24 -3.81 17.32
N HIS A 99 -11.06 -4.05 16.79
CA HIS A 99 -9.81 -4.08 17.57
C HIS A 99 -8.83 -2.94 17.26
N ALA A 100 -9.05 -2.13 16.21
CA ALA A 100 -8.11 -1.11 15.74
C ALA A 100 -8.71 0.30 15.69
N ARG A 101 -9.70 0.60 16.54
CA ARG A 101 -10.34 1.92 16.57
C ARG A 101 -9.32 3.01 16.91
N GLY A 102 -9.30 4.07 16.10
CA GLY A 102 -8.40 5.21 16.29
C GLY A 102 -6.98 5.02 15.73
N ILE A 103 -6.61 3.81 15.32
CA ILE A 103 -5.33 3.56 14.67
C ILE A 103 -5.43 3.96 13.18
N PRO A 104 -4.53 4.83 12.64
CA PRO A 104 -4.56 5.20 11.24
C PRO A 104 -4.35 3.99 10.33
N LEU A 105 -5.26 3.82 9.36
CA LEU A 105 -5.27 2.72 8.38
C LEU A 105 -4.90 3.26 6.99
N VAL A 106 -3.81 2.76 6.42
CA VAL A 106 -3.44 2.97 5.01
C VAL A 106 -3.91 1.78 4.17
N VAL A 107 -4.81 2.02 3.25
CA VAL A 107 -5.36 1.00 2.34
C VAL A 107 -4.67 1.11 0.98
N ASP A 108 -3.80 0.16 0.63
CA ASP A 108 -3.29 -0.01 -0.73
C ASP A 108 -4.18 -1.06 -1.43
N PRO A 109 -5.08 -0.64 -2.35
CA PRO A 109 -6.10 -1.52 -2.93
C PRO A 109 -5.52 -2.35 -4.08
N VAL A 110 -4.56 -3.20 -3.77
CA VAL A 110 -3.82 -4.01 -4.75
C VAL A 110 -4.77 -4.95 -5.49
N MET A 111 -4.99 -4.70 -6.78
CA MET A 111 -5.88 -5.50 -7.64
C MET A 111 -5.11 -6.38 -8.62
N VAL A 112 -3.96 -5.90 -9.10
CA VAL A 112 -3.15 -6.55 -10.13
C VAL A 112 -1.67 -6.43 -9.76
N SER A 113 -0.91 -7.51 -9.99
CA SER A 113 0.55 -7.48 -9.81
C SER A 113 1.25 -6.61 -10.86
N THR A 114 2.50 -6.25 -10.63
CA THR A 114 3.34 -5.53 -11.62
C THR A 114 3.48 -6.32 -12.94
N SER A 115 3.41 -7.65 -12.88
CA SER A 115 3.45 -8.54 -14.05
C SER A 115 2.10 -8.75 -14.75
N GLY A 116 1.00 -8.13 -14.25
CA GLY A 116 -0.33 -8.21 -14.84
C GLY A 116 -1.23 -9.35 -14.31
N ALA A 117 -0.76 -10.16 -13.36
CA ALA A 117 -1.60 -11.19 -12.74
C ALA A 117 -2.67 -10.57 -11.84
N ARG A 118 -3.90 -11.05 -11.95
CA ARG A 118 -5.00 -10.64 -11.06
C ARG A 118 -4.75 -11.16 -9.65
N LEU A 119 -4.85 -10.27 -8.66
CA LEU A 119 -4.59 -10.54 -7.25
C LEU A 119 -5.81 -10.30 -6.35
N LEU A 120 -6.89 -9.77 -6.88
CA LEU A 120 -8.12 -9.44 -6.15
C LEU A 120 -9.35 -9.90 -6.93
N ASP A 121 -10.26 -10.59 -6.27
CA ASP A 121 -11.56 -10.97 -6.83
C ASP A 121 -12.49 -9.74 -6.93
N ASP A 122 -13.47 -9.76 -7.88
CA ASP A 122 -14.40 -8.65 -8.05
C ASP A 122 -15.27 -8.42 -6.80
N ASP A 123 -15.72 -9.50 -6.16
CA ASP A 123 -16.48 -9.42 -4.91
C ASP A 123 -15.65 -8.83 -3.75
N ALA A 124 -14.34 -9.03 -3.75
CA ALA A 124 -13.45 -8.44 -2.76
C ALA A 124 -13.30 -6.92 -2.97
N GLU A 125 -13.34 -6.44 -4.21
CA GLU A 125 -13.36 -5.01 -4.53
C GLU A 125 -14.56 -4.31 -3.89
N GLU A 126 -15.75 -4.90 -3.98
CA GLU A 126 -16.95 -4.35 -3.36
C GLU A 126 -16.85 -4.30 -1.82
N VAL A 127 -16.20 -5.28 -1.22
CA VAL A 127 -15.94 -5.26 0.23
C VAL A 127 -14.96 -4.14 0.61
N ILE A 128 -13.91 -3.92 -0.18
CA ILE A 128 -12.97 -2.81 0.04
C ILE A 128 -13.71 -1.48 -0.02
N LYS A 129 -14.54 -1.26 -1.05
CA LYS A 129 -15.36 -0.04 -1.20
C LYS A 129 -16.29 0.18 -0.01
N ALA A 130 -17.04 -0.85 0.36
CA ALA A 130 -18.10 -0.72 1.35
C ALA A 130 -17.59 -0.70 2.81
N ARG A 131 -16.44 -1.31 3.11
CA ARG A 131 -16.02 -1.56 4.49
C ARG A 131 -14.65 -1.01 4.84
N LEU A 132 -13.65 -1.06 3.93
CA LEU A 132 -12.30 -0.60 4.24
C LEU A 132 -12.11 0.88 3.92
N LEU A 133 -12.65 1.39 2.81
CA LEU A 133 -12.55 2.82 2.49
C LEU A 133 -13.11 3.72 3.60
N PRO A 134 -14.30 3.44 4.21
CA PRO A 134 -14.80 4.26 5.32
C PRO A 134 -13.93 4.26 6.57
N MET A 135 -13.01 3.30 6.71
CA MET A 135 -12.07 3.22 7.83
C MET A 135 -10.70 3.82 7.49
N ALA A 136 -10.43 4.08 6.21
CA ALA A 136 -9.11 4.48 5.75
C ALA A 136 -8.77 5.91 6.17
N ALA A 137 -7.63 6.07 6.86
CA ALA A 137 -6.98 7.37 7.01
C ALA A 137 -6.42 7.84 5.66
N LEU A 138 -5.98 6.89 4.82
CA LEU A 138 -5.49 7.12 3.47
C LEU A 138 -5.77 5.89 2.60
N VAL A 139 -6.24 6.12 1.36
CA VAL A 139 -6.25 5.11 0.30
C VAL A 139 -5.25 5.50 -0.79
N THR A 140 -4.48 4.51 -1.33
CA THR A 140 -3.37 4.77 -2.26
C THR A 140 -3.51 4.06 -3.61
N PRO A 141 -4.61 4.25 -4.37
CA PRO A 141 -4.78 3.59 -5.65
C PRO A 141 -3.87 4.17 -6.74
N ASN A 142 -3.46 3.34 -7.68
CA ASN A 142 -2.95 3.79 -8.97
C ASN A 142 -4.09 4.19 -9.92
N ILE A 143 -3.77 4.71 -11.11
CA ILE A 143 -4.79 5.16 -12.09
C ILE A 143 -5.77 4.04 -12.49
N PRO A 144 -5.34 2.81 -12.86
CA PRO A 144 -6.25 1.70 -13.11
C PRO A 144 -7.14 1.32 -11.92
N GLU A 145 -6.58 1.24 -10.72
CA GLU A 145 -7.32 0.96 -9.48
C GLU A 145 -8.33 2.07 -9.17
N THR A 146 -7.94 3.33 -9.35
CA THR A 146 -8.84 4.48 -9.19
C THR A 146 -10.06 4.38 -10.10
N LYS A 147 -9.85 4.04 -11.38
CA LYS A 147 -10.94 3.84 -12.34
C LYS A 147 -11.90 2.73 -11.88
N ARG A 148 -11.37 1.62 -11.38
CA ARG A 148 -12.20 0.51 -10.87
C ARG A 148 -12.99 0.92 -9.63
N LEU A 149 -12.37 1.60 -8.67
CA LEU A 149 -13.00 2.02 -7.43
C LEU A 149 -14.09 3.07 -7.65
N THR A 150 -13.84 4.07 -8.51
CA THR A 150 -14.72 5.25 -8.67
C THR A 150 -15.61 5.22 -9.91
N GLY A 151 -15.31 4.37 -10.90
CA GLY A 151 -15.91 4.39 -12.23
C GLY A 151 -15.46 5.56 -13.11
N LEU A 152 -14.65 6.50 -12.60
CA LEU A 152 -14.20 7.69 -13.31
C LEU A 152 -12.99 7.39 -14.19
N ARG A 153 -12.96 8.01 -15.37
CA ARG A 153 -11.77 7.99 -16.25
C ARG A 153 -10.81 9.08 -15.77
N SER A 154 -9.59 8.71 -15.40
CA SER A 154 -8.59 9.63 -14.82
C SER A 154 -7.39 9.72 -15.77
N THR A 155 -7.50 10.58 -16.79
CA THR A 155 -6.42 10.76 -17.79
C THR A 155 -5.72 12.11 -17.66
N ARG A 156 -6.41 13.13 -17.16
CA ARG A 156 -5.88 14.49 -16.93
C ARG A 156 -5.76 14.75 -15.44
N ARG A 157 -4.93 15.71 -15.04
CA ARG A 157 -4.73 16.08 -13.63
C ARG A 157 -6.03 16.46 -12.92
N ALA A 158 -6.89 17.25 -13.58
CA ALA A 158 -8.19 17.62 -13.02
C ALA A 158 -9.10 16.39 -12.77
N ASP A 159 -9.05 15.39 -13.67
CA ASP A 159 -9.81 14.16 -13.53
C ASP A 159 -9.29 13.33 -12.32
N ILE A 160 -7.96 13.35 -12.08
CA ILE A 160 -7.31 12.67 -10.95
C ILE A 160 -7.74 13.32 -9.62
N ALA A 161 -7.73 14.65 -9.52
CA ALA A 161 -8.20 15.35 -8.33
C ALA A 161 -9.68 15.05 -8.05
N SER A 162 -10.55 15.09 -9.08
CA SER A 162 -11.97 14.75 -8.95
C SER A 162 -12.17 13.29 -8.49
N ALA A 163 -11.36 12.36 -8.98
CA ALA A 163 -11.41 10.97 -8.55
C ALA A 163 -10.95 10.79 -7.09
N ALA A 164 -9.96 11.57 -6.63
CA ALA A 164 -9.54 11.57 -5.24
C ALA A 164 -10.65 12.12 -4.32
N VAL A 165 -11.35 13.18 -4.72
CA VAL A 165 -12.54 13.69 -4.04
C VAL A 165 -13.61 12.59 -3.96
N ARG A 166 -13.86 11.87 -5.07
CA ARG A 166 -14.83 10.77 -5.08
C ARG A 166 -14.48 9.65 -4.10
N LEU A 167 -13.21 9.27 -3.97
CA LEU A 167 -12.77 8.29 -2.97
C LEU A 167 -13.03 8.77 -1.54
N ARG A 168 -12.89 10.08 -1.28
CA ARG A 168 -13.23 10.68 0.02
C ARG A 168 -14.75 10.66 0.28
N GLU A 169 -15.57 10.94 -0.72
CA GLU A 169 -17.03 10.81 -0.63
C GLU A 169 -17.48 9.37 -0.33
N MET A 170 -16.68 8.36 -0.78
CA MET A 170 -16.88 6.96 -0.44
C MET A 170 -16.41 6.62 0.99
N GLY A 171 -15.93 7.60 1.76
CA GLY A 171 -15.66 7.50 3.18
C GLY A 171 -14.18 7.55 3.58
N ALA A 172 -13.22 7.49 2.66
CA ALA A 172 -11.81 7.63 3.00
C ALA A 172 -11.49 9.06 3.47
N LYS A 173 -10.70 9.22 4.55
CA LYS A 173 -10.32 10.55 5.05
C LYS A 173 -9.41 11.30 4.07
N ALA A 174 -8.55 10.56 3.36
CA ALA A 174 -7.69 11.08 2.31
C ALA A 174 -7.48 10.07 1.19
N ALA A 175 -7.10 10.55 0.00
CA ALA A 175 -6.76 9.72 -1.14
C ALA A 175 -5.48 10.22 -1.80
N LEU A 176 -4.52 9.31 -2.05
CA LEU A 176 -3.31 9.54 -2.82
C LEU A 176 -3.40 8.74 -4.12
N ILE A 177 -3.66 9.40 -5.25
CA ILE A 177 -3.69 8.73 -6.55
C ILE A 177 -2.29 8.74 -7.16
N LYS A 178 -1.75 7.53 -7.39
CA LYS A 178 -0.39 7.30 -7.92
C LYS A 178 -0.36 7.48 -9.44
N GLY A 179 0.41 8.47 -9.94
CA GLY A 179 0.52 8.84 -11.36
C GLY A 179 1.45 7.96 -12.20
N GLY A 180 2.06 6.93 -11.62
CA GLY A 180 3.09 6.11 -12.25
C GLY A 180 2.71 5.46 -13.59
N HIS A 181 1.43 5.28 -13.88
CA HIS A 181 0.91 4.71 -15.14
C HIS A 181 0.75 5.73 -16.29
N SER A 182 1.08 7.00 -16.07
CA SER A 182 1.11 8.00 -17.16
C SER A 182 2.34 7.77 -18.05
N THR A 183 2.32 8.32 -19.27
CA THR A 183 3.46 8.28 -20.20
C THR A 183 4.35 9.53 -20.14
N ARG A 184 4.07 10.44 -19.20
CA ARG A 184 4.79 11.72 -19.05
C ARG A 184 6.20 11.52 -18.51
N SER A 185 7.07 12.50 -18.74
CA SER A 185 8.44 12.53 -18.19
C SER A 185 8.48 12.76 -16.68
N THR A 186 7.38 13.26 -16.10
CA THR A 186 7.16 13.40 -14.67
C THR A 186 6.06 12.43 -14.20
N ILE A 187 6.17 11.98 -12.97
CA ILE A 187 5.13 11.25 -12.26
C ILE A 187 4.53 12.23 -11.26
N ASP A 188 3.24 12.49 -11.40
CA ASP A 188 2.47 13.36 -10.50
C ASP A 188 1.58 12.48 -9.63
N ASP A 189 1.89 12.35 -8.36
CA ASP A 189 1.00 11.74 -7.37
C ASP A 189 0.17 12.84 -6.72
N VAL A 190 -1.15 12.69 -6.72
CA VAL A 190 -2.10 13.71 -6.21
C VAL A 190 -2.68 13.23 -4.90
N LEU A 191 -2.39 13.96 -3.83
CA LEU A 191 -2.96 13.78 -2.50
C LEU A 191 -4.10 14.77 -2.29
N VAL A 192 -5.27 14.28 -1.88
CA VAL A 192 -6.43 15.10 -1.47
C VAL A 192 -6.88 14.65 -0.08
N TRP A 193 -7.00 15.60 0.83
CA TRP A 193 -7.50 15.37 2.20
C TRP A 193 -8.50 16.46 2.59
N GLU A 194 -9.02 16.45 3.80
CA GLU A 194 -10.09 17.34 4.23
C GLU A 194 -9.78 18.83 4.02
N SER A 195 -8.56 19.25 4.32
CA SER A 195 -8.16 20.65 4.34
C SER A 195 -7.25 21.06 3.19
N GLY A 196 -7.04 20.20 2.16
CA GLY A 196 -6.14 20.56 1.08
C GLY A 196 -5.94 19.52 -0.02
N GLU A 197 -5.15 19.96 -0.98
CA GLU A 197 -4.63 19.16 -2.09
C GLU A 197 -3.14 19.45 -2.25
N GLU A 198 -2.34 18.43 -2.52
CA GLU A 198 -0.92 18.56 -2.83
C GLU A 198 -0.52 17.61 -3.95
N VAL A 199 0.41 18.05 -4.80
CA VAL A 199 0.95 17.26 -5.90
C VAL A 199 2.42 17.02 -5.68
N PHE A 200 2.77 15.74 -5.60
CA PHE A 200 4.16 15.29 -5.50
C PHE A 200 4.66 14.92 -6.89
N ALA A 201 5.44 15.80 -7.51
CA ALA A 201 5.98 15.63 -8.85
C ALA A 201 7.44 15.14 -8.79
N TYR A 202 7.72 14.02 -9.47
CA TYR A 202 9.05 13.43 -9.53
C TYR A 202 9.43 13.08 -10.97
N PRO A 203 10.72 13.18 -11.35
CA PRO A 203 11.17 12.72 -12.66
C PRO A 203 10.95 11.21 -12.80
N ARG A 204 10.48 10.81 -13.99
CA ARG A 204 10.32 9.39 -14.32
C ARG A 204 11.68 8.76 -14.59
N ILE A 205 12.01 7.73 -13.81
CA ILE A 205 13.19 6.90 -14.04
C ILE A 205 12.86 5.87 -15.13
N LYS A 206 13.67 5.84 -16.17
CA LYS A 206 13.53 4.84 -17.25
C LYS A 206 14.13 3.50 -16.80
N THR A 207 13.31 2.70 -16.14
CA THR A 207 13.70 1.37 -15.65
C THR A 207 12.54 0.39 -15.72
N ARG A 208 12.85 -0.91 -15.81
CA ARG A 208 11.88 -2.00 -15.63
C ARG A 208 11.78 -2.48 -14.17
N HIS A 209 12.71 -2.03 -13.32
CA HIS A 209 12.83 -2.50 -11.93
C HIS A 209 11.92 -1.66 -11.01
N THR A 210 10.62 -1.93 -11.08
CA THR A 210 9.56 -1.21 -10.35
C THR A 210 8.67 -2.12 -9.50
N HIS A 211 9.08 -3.41 -9.36
CA HIS A 211 8.31 -4.38 -8.59
C HIS A 211 8.29 -4.00 -7.11
N GLY A 212 7.08 -3.91 -6.55
CA GLY A 212 6.85 -3.53 -5.15
C GLY A 212 6.78 -2.03 -4.87
N THR A 213 6.87 -1.15 -5.87
CA THR A 213 6.79 0.31 -5.69
C THR A 213 5.55 0.74 -4.89
N GLY A 214 4.36 0.18 -5.20
CA GLY A 214 3.09 0.50 -4.50
C GLY A 214 3.13 0.08 -3.04
N CYS A 215 3.53 -1.17 -2.76
CA CYS A 215 3.66 -1.70 -1.41
C CYS A 215 4.63 -0.87 -0.58
N THR A 216 5.82 -0.58 -1.14
CA THR A 216 6.86 0.25 -0.50
C THR A 216 6.33 1.64 -0.16
N LEU A 217 5.66 2.32 -1.10
CA LEU A 217 5.09 3.66 -0.87
C LEU A 217 4.05 3.64 0.26
N ALA A 218 3.09 2.73 0.20
CA ALA A 218 2.01 2.65 1.20
C ALA A 218 2.56 2.35 2.60
N THR A 219 3.54 1.45 2.71
CA THR A 219 4.16 1.12 4.00
C THR A 219 5.04 2.25 4.53
N ALA A 220 5.81 2.93 3.67
CA ALA A 220 6.58 4.10 4.07
C ALA A 220 5.69 5.22 4.63
N ILE A 221 4.51 5.45 4.01
CA ILE A 221 3.51 6.40 4.52
C ILE A 221 2.96 5.93 5.88
N ALA A 222 2.63 4.64 6.02
CA ALA A 222 2.16 4.09 7.29
C ALA A 222 3.20 4.26 8.41
N CYS A 223 4.49 4.07 8.11
CA CYS A 223 5.59 4.33 9.04
C CYS A 223 5.64 5.81 9.48
N GLY A 224 5.53 6.75 8.54
CA GLY A 224 5.48 8.18 8.85
C GLY A 224 4.30 8.53 9.76
N LEU A 225 3.11 7.98 9.49
CA LEU A 225 1.92 8.18 10.34
C LEU A 225 2.11 7.54 11.72
N ALA A 226 2.70 6.35 11.81
CA ALA A 226 3.02 5.69 13.08
C ALA A 226 4.01 6.51 13.93
N GLN A 227 4.90 7.26 13.29
CA GLN A 227 5.85 8.17 13.92
C GLN A 227 5.25 9.55 14.27
N GLY A 228 3.94 9.76 14.04
CA GLY A 228 3.23 11.00 14.35
C GLY A 228 3.40 12.12 13.33
N MET A 229 3.91 11.83 12.14
CA MET A 229 4.02 12.83 11.05
C MET A 229 2.63 13.22 10.53
N SER A 230 2.51 14.47 10.06
CA SER A 230 1.34 14.86 9.26
C SER A 230 1.30 14.09 7.94
N LEU A 231 0.09 13.90 7.39
CA LEU A 231 -0.09 13.10 6.18
C LEU A 231 0.73 13.63 4.97
N PRO A 232 0.75 14.94 4.65
CA PRO A 232 1.57 15.44 3.55
C PRO A 232 3.07 15.18 3.74
N LEU A 233 3.59 15.37 4.95
CA LEU A 233 4.99 15.09 5.25
C LEU A 233 5.32 13.60 5.14
N ALA A 234 4.44 12.72 5.62
CA ALA A 234 4.61 11.27 5.47
C ALA A 234 4.63 10.84 4.00
N VAL A 235 3.76 11.42 3.16
CA VAL A 235 3.73 11.17 1.71
C VAL A 235 5.01 11.68 1.04
N GLY A 236 5.43 12.90 1.32
CA GLY A 236 6.66 13.48 0.76
C GLY A 236 7.89 12.62 1.05
N ARG A 237 8.12 12.28 2.33
CA ARG A 237 9.22 11.41 2.74
C ARG A 237 9.16 10.03 2.08
N ALA A 238 7.97 9.43 2.02
CA ALA A 238 7.78 8.13 1.37
C ALA A 238 8.10 8.18 -0.12
N ARG A 239 7.72 9.25 -0.83
CA ARG A 239 8.04 9.45 -2.24
C ARG A 239 9.53 9.60 -2.49
N GLU A 240 10.24 10.37 -1.68
CA GLU A 240 11.69 10.51 -1.76
C GLU A 240 12.41 9.17 -1.56
N TYR A 241 11.99 8.39 -0.58
CA TYR A 241 12.52 7.06 -0.34
C TYR A 241 12.30 6.15 -1.56
N VAL A 242 11.08 6.08 -2.08
CA VAL A 242 10.74 5.27 -3.26
C VAL A 242 11.54 5.70 -4.48
N GLN A 243 11.73 7.01 -4.70
CA GLN A 243 12.52 7.53 -5.80
C GLN A 243 13.97 7.01 -5.73
N ARG A 244 14.63 7.15 -4.58
CA ARG A 244 15.99 6.63 -4.36
C ARG A 244 16.06 5.10 -4.49
N ALA A 245 15.06 4.39 -4.00
CA ALA A 245 15.01 2.94 -4.08
C ALA A 245 14.86 2.42 -5.52
N ILE A 246 14.19 3.18 -6.40
CA ILE A 246 14.10 2.88 -7.83
C ILE A 246 15.43 3.24 -8.53
N GLU A 247 16.03 4.39 -8.25
CA GLU A 247 17.28 4.85 -8.85
C GLU A 247 18.44 3.87 -8.62
N THR A 248 18.45 3.24 -7.46
CA THR A 248 19.50 2.31 -7.04
C THR A 248 19.08 0.84 -7.10
N ALA A 249 18.00 0.53 -7.85
CA ALA A 249 17.51 -0.83 -7.99
C ALA A 249 18.60 -1.80 -8.45
N PRO A 250 18.76 -3.00 -7.82
CA PRO A 250 19.92 -3.89 -8.03
C PRO A 250 19.91 -4.61 -9.39
N GLY A 251 18.83 -4.49 -10.17
CA GLY A 251 18.74 -5.09 -11.50
C GLY A 251 18.50 -6.60 -11.52
N PHE A 252 18.02 -7.20 -10.42
CA PHE A 252 17.80 -8.64 -10.32
C PHE A 252 16.64 -9.13 -11.21
N GLY A 253 16.82 -10.33 -11.74
CA GLY A 253 15.79 -11.07 -12.47
C GLY A 253 15.64 -10.67 -13.94
N LYS A 254 14.86 -11.48 -14.67
CA LYS A 254 14.66 -11.33 -16.12
C LYS A 254 13.45 -10.42 -16.47
N GLY A 255 12.55 -10.19 -15.52
CA GLY A 255 11.34 -9.37 -15.67
C GLY A 255 11.42 -8.05 -14.91
N HIS A 256 10.33 -7.70 -14.22
CA HIS A 256 10.28 -6.52 -13.34
C HIS A 256 11.04 -6.80 -12.04
N GLY A 257 12.25 -6.26 -11.91
CA GLY A 257 13.10 -6.45 -10.75
C GLY A 257 12.65 -5.63 -9.54
N PRO A 258 13.14 -5.99 -8.33
CA PRO A 258 12.79 -5.31 -7.08
C PRO A 258 13.49 -3.95 -6.96
N LEU A 259 12.98 -3.12 -6.05
CA LEU A 259 13.62 -1.90 -5.57
C LEU A 259 14.83 -2.22 -4.67
N ASN A 260 15.69 -1.23 -4.47
CA ASN A 260 16.69 -1.28 -3.41
C ASN A 260 16.10 -0.74 -2.09
N HIS A 261 15.62 -1.63 -1.24
CA HIS A 261 15.08 -1.23 0.07
C HIS A 261 16.16 -0.88 1.11
N ALA A 262 17.45 -1.10 0.81
CA ALA A 262 18.55 -0.78 1.72
C ALA A 262 18.98 0.70 1.67
N VAL A 263 18.35 1.54 0.86
CA VAL A 263 18.59 2.99 0.87
C VAL A 263 18.08 3.61 2.17
N SER A 264 18.75 4.68 2.63
CA SER A 264 18.31 5.40 3.84
C SER A 264 16.92 6.01 3.63
N ALA A 265 16.08 5.94 4.65
CA ALA A 265 14.79 6.65 4.70
C ALA A 265 14.92 8.10 5.21
N ASN A 266 16.14 8.52 5.58
CA ASN A 266 16.46 9.88 6.07
C ASN A 266 17.18 10.69 5.01
#